data_85bb160206881f3af513daf2d3eced6f
#
_entry.id   85bb160206881f3af513daf2d3eced6f
#
_cell.length_a   1.000
_cell.length_b   1.000
_cell.length_c   1.000
_cell.angle_alpha   90.00
_cell.angle_beta   90.00
_cell.angle_gamma   90.00
#
_symmetry.space_group_name_H-M   'P 1'
#
loop_
_entity.id
_entity.type
_entity.pdbx_description
1 polymer ?
#
loop_
_entity_poly.entity_id
_entity_poly.type
_entity_poly.pdbx_seq_one_letter_code
_entity_poly.pdbx_strand_id
1 'polypeptide(L)'
;MSARSLLSLCLLVLLALSGCASTSGHPDDPWESMNRKVQTFNDNLDDYAAKPVAEVYRASVPLPTRSNVSNFFGNLEDVWIGVNNLLQGKPRDGLNDLSRFAVNSTIGIIGFFDVATELGLEKHDEDFGQTLGRWGVPSGPYLVLPLVGPSSVRDAGGFVVDKLANYPDYFIESVPMRNAGYVTKFVDTRTRLLGAESVLEDAALDKYNYLRGFYLQRRKSQIYDGRPPREDDDYR
;
A
#
# COMPACT_ATOMS: atom_id res chain seq x y z
N MET A 1 26.99 8.28 -5.08
CA MET A 1 27.45 7.58 -3.86
C MET A 1 28.08 6.27 -4.29
N SER A 2 29.24 5.92 -3.72
CA SER A 2 29.88 4.63 -4.06
C SER A 2 29.10 3.47 -3.42
N ALA A 3 29.17 2.26 -4.02
CA ALA A 3 28.54 1.06 -3.47
C ALA A 3 28.97 0.80 -2.02
N ARG A 4 30.20 1.16 -1.67
CA ARG A 4 30.74 1.07 -0.30
C ARG A 4 30.05 2.01 0.68
N SER A 5 29.70 3.23 0.25
CA SER A 5 28.95 4.20 1.08
C SER A 5 27.51 3.76 1.35
N LEU A 6 26.88 3.12 0.37
CA LEU A 6 25.53 2.52 0.52
C LEU A 6 25.57 1.33 1.49
N LEU A 7 26.58 0.46 1.36
CA LEU A 7 26.74 -0.70 2.23
C LEU A 7 26.98 -0.27 3.69
N SER A 8 27.83 0.76 3.90
CA SER A 8 28.08 1.31 5.23
C SER A 8 26.85 1.97 5.84
N LEU A 9 26.04 2.66 5.03
CA LEU A 9 24.79 3.26 5.51
C LEU A 9 23.77 2.19 5.89
N CYS A 10 23.62 1.14 5.06
CA CYS A 10 22.74 0.01 5.38
C CYS A 10 23.20 -0.72 6.65
N LEU A 11 24.51 -0.90 6.85
CA LEU A 11 25.05 -1.54 8.05
C LEU A 11 24.82 -0.70 9.30
N LEU A 12 24.96 0.62 9.22
CA LEU A 12 24.66 1.55 10.31
C LEU A 12 23.18 1.57 10.66
N VAL A 13 22.31 1.50 9.68
CA VAL A 13 20.85 1.40 9.89
C VAL A 13 20.48 0.07 10.55
N LEU A 14 21.11 -1.05 10.12
CA LEU A 14 20.90 -2.38 10.73
C LEU A 14 21.41 -2.42 12.18
N LEU A 15 22.54 -1.79 12.48
CA LEU A 15 23.09 -1.69 13.84
C LEU A 15 22.25 -0.78 14.75
N ALA A 16 21.67 0.28 14.20
CA ALA A 16 20.73 1.14 14.96
C ALA A 16 19.41 0.45 15.29
N LEU A 17 18.96 -0.48 14.43
CA LEU A 17 17.76 -1.28 14.66
C LEU A 17 17.94 -2.37 15.72
N SER A 18 19.15 -2.87 15.95
CA SER A 18 19.42 -3.91 16.96
C SER A 18 19.39 -3.44 18.41
N GLY A 19 19.40 -2.11 18.67
CA GLY A 19 19.50 -1.54 20.01
C GLY A 19 18.18 -1.31 20.77
N CYS A 20 17.00 -1.56 20.21
CA CYS A 20 15.71 -1.20 20.82
C CYS A 20 14.69 -2.34 20.86
N ALA A 21 15.12 -3.59 20.97
CA ALA A 21 14.21 -4.72 21.22
C ALA A 21 13.76 -4.70 22.70
N SER A 22 12.90 -3.74 23.06
CA SER A 22 12.09 -3.90 24.27
C SER A 22 10.99 -4.90 23.89
N THR A 23 10.98 -6.06 24.53
CA THR A 23 9.93 -7.07 24.40
C THR A 23 8.60 -6.43 24.81
N SER A 24 7.84 -5.91 23.85
CA SER A 24 6.45 -5.60 24.05
C SER A 24 5.71 -6.91 24.31
N GLY A 25 4.69 -6.90 25.15
CA GLY A 25 3.96 -8.12 25.48
C GLY A 25 3.14 -8.72 24.35
N HIS A 26 3.23 -8.19 23.11
CA HIS A 26 2.47 -8.71 21.94
C HIS A 26 3.39 -9.51 21.01
N PRO A 27 3.06 -10.80 20.74
CA PRO A 27 3.92 -11.69 19.96
C PRO A 27 4.25 -11.18 18.56
N ASP A 28 3.26 -10.56 17.90
CA ASP A 28 3.43 -10.07 16.52
C ASP A 28 4.12 -8.71 16.45
N ASP A 29 4.39 -8.04 17.58
CA ASP A 29 4.94 -6.69 17.61
C ASP A 29 6.08 -6.52 18.61
N PRO A 30 7.22 -7.18 18.40
CA PRO A 30 8.39 -7.08 19.27
C PRO A 30 9.02 -5.68 19.24
N TRP A 31 8.68 -4.84 18.26
CA TRP A 31 9.22 -3.49 18.07
C TRP A 31 8.21 -2.37 18.39
N GLU A 32 7.21 -2.64 19.23
CA GLU A 32 6.13 -1.70 19.50
C GLU A 32 6.61 -0.29 19.87
N SER A 33 7.65 -0.16 20.71
CA SER A 33 8.15 1.15 21.13
C SER A 33 8.74 1.96 19.96
N MET A 34 9.38 1.30 19.01
CA MET A 34 9.89 1.91 17.77
C MET A 34 8.71 2.24 16.84
N ASN A 35 7.82 1.29 16.63
CA ASN A 35 6.66 1.43 15.74
C ASN A 35 5.76 2.60 16.18
N ARG A 36 5.52 2.77 17.48
CA ARG A 36 4.75 3.90 18.02
C ARG A 36 5.42 5.26 17.74
N LYS A 37 6.76 5.34 17.80
CA LYS A 37 7.49 6.57 17.47
C LYS A 37 7.38 6.89 15.98
N VAL A 38 7.52 5.89 15.11
CA VAL A 38 7.35 6.08 13.67
C VAL A 38 5.91 6.47 13.34
N GLN A 39 4.93 5.86 14.01
CA GLN A 39 3.54 6.26 13.84
C GLN A 39 3.29 7.71 14.27
N THR A 40 3.80 8.13 15.42
CA THR A 40 3.71 9.54 15.86
C THR A 40 4.34 10.49 14.84
N PHE A 41 5.48 10.10 14.25
CA PHE A 41 6.08 10.87 13.15
C PHE A 41 5.16 10.95 11.94
N ASN A 42 4.57 9.83 11.52
CA ASN A 42 3.63 9.79 10.39
C ASN A 42 2.37 10.62 10.67
N ASP A 43 1.79 10.50 11.87
CA ASP A 43 0.62 11.28 12.30
C ASP A 43 0.90 12.78 12.27
N ASN A 44 2.03 13.22 12.83
CA ASN A 44 2.43 14.63 12.80
C ASN A 44 2.61 15.14 11.35
N LEU A 45 3.25 14.35 10.49
CA LEU A 45 3.42 14.73 9.09
C LEU A 45 2.09 14.82 8.35
N ASP A 46 1.18 13.91 8.65
CA ASP A 46 -0.17 13.93 8.09
C ASP A 46 -0.94 15.17 8.54
N ASP A 47 -1.00 15.44 9.83
CA ASP A 47 -1.73 16.56 10.40
C ASP A 47 -1.21 17.92 9.93
N TYR A 48 0.11 18.09 9.83
CA TYR A 48 0.71 19.38 9.46
C TYR A 48 0.90 19.58 7.95
N ALA A 49 0.91 18.52 7.15
CA ALA A 49 1.20 18.62 5.72
C ALA A 49 0.19 17.88 4.83
N ALA A 50 0.04 16.55 4.99
CA ALA A 50 -0.72 15.78 4.03
C ALA A 50 -2.23 16.06 4.10
N LYS A 51 -2.80 16.10 5.30
CA LYS A 51 -4.23 16.37 5.53
C LYS A 51 -4.65 17.77 5.04
N PRO A 52 -3.97 18.88 5.39
CA PRO A 52 -4.31 20.20 4.85
C PRO A 52 -4.27 20.27 3.32
N VAL A 53 -3.27 19.66 2.69
CA VAL A 53 -3.16 19.63 1.23
C VAL A 53 -4.30 18.81 0.62
N ALA A 54 -4.64 17.67 1.20
CA ALA A 54 -5.75 16.84 0.76
C ALA A 54 -7.12 17.55 0.90
N GLU A 55 -7.32 18.32 1.96
CA GLU A 55 -8.53 19.13 2.17
C GLU A 55 -8.65 20.24 1.12
N VAL A 56 -7.56 20.96 0.83
CA VAL A 56 -7.54 21.97 -0.24
C VAL A 56 -7.83 21.34 -1.59
N TYR A 57 -7.20 20.19 -1.90
CA TYR A 57 -7.48 19.45 -3.13
C TYR A 57 -8.95 19.02 -3.21
N ARG A 58 -9.52 18.49 -2.12
CA ARG A 58 -10.94 18.11 -2.04
C ARG A 58 -11.89 19.29 -2.26
N ALA A 59 -11.54 20.46 -1.73
CA ALA A 59 -12.35 21.66 -1.84
C ALA A 59 -12.26 22.32 -3.22
N SER A 60 -11.07 22.23 -3.87
CA SER A 60 -10.80 22.93 -5.12
C SER A 60 -11.08 22.10 -6.37
N VAL A 61 -11.00 20.76 -6.29
CA VAL A 61 -11.17 19.86 -7.43
C VAL A 61 -12.51 19.13 -7.35
N PRO A 62 -13.40 19.29 -8.34
CA PRO A 62 -14.71 18.61 -8.36
C PRO A 62 -14.57 17.08 -8.32
N LEU A 63 -15.56 16.42 -7.70
CA LEU A 63 -15.56 14.96 -7.54
C LEU A 63 -15.32 14.19 -8.87
N PRO A 64 -15.98 14.52 -10.01
CA PRO A 64 -15.72 13.80 -11.25
C PRO A 64 -14.26 13.87 -11.70
N THR A 65 -13.63 15.04 -11.56
CA THR A 65 -12.20 15.22 -11.92
C THR A 65 -11.30 14.38 -11.02
N ARG A 66 -11.57 14.35 -9.71
CA ARG A 66 -10.84 13.51 -8.76
C ARG A 66 -11.02 12.01 -9.08
N SER A 67 -12.24 11.59 -9.42
CA SER A 67 -12.50 10.22 -9.87
C SER A 67 -11.68 9.86 -11.11
N ASN A 68 -11.60 10.76 -12.08
CA ASN A 68 -10.79 10.54 -13.28
C ASN A 68 -9.29 10.42 -12.95
N VAL A 69 -8.77 11.25 -12.04
CA VAL A 69 -7.37 11.14 -11.56
C VAL A 69 -7.14 9.79 -10.88
N SER A 70 -8.07 9.37 -10.01
CA SER A 70 -8.02 8.09 -9.31
C SER A 70 -8.05 6.90 -10.28
N ASN A 71 -8.94 6.96 -11.29
CA ASN A 71 -9.05 5.94 -12.34
C ASN A 71 -7.77 5.81 -13.16
N PHE A 72 -7.17 6.95 -13.54
CA PHE A 72 -5.91 6.97 -14.27
C PHE A 72 -4.80 6.23 -13.52
N PHE A 73 -4.59 6.55 -12.23
CA PHE A 73 -3.57 5.87 -11.42
C PHE A 73 -3.94 4.39 -11.17
N GLY A 74 -5.22 4.11 -10.91
CA GLY A 74 -5.71 2.75 -10.75
C GLY A 74 -5.56 1.89 -12.01
N ASN A 75 -5.73 2.48 -13.20
CA ASN A 75 -5.47 1.80 -14.47
C ASN A 75 -3.99 1.44 -14.65
N LEU A 76 -3.09 2.33 -14.25
CA LEU A 76 -1.67 2.02 -14.26
C LEU A 76 -1.31 0.87 -13.30
N GLU A 77 -1.97 0.79 -12.16
CA GLU A 77 -1.78 -0.29 -11.18
C GLU A 77 -2.30 -1.64 -11.69
N ASP A 78 -3.35 -1.67 -12.52
CA ASP A 78 -3.96 -2.91 -13.05
C ASP A 78 -2.93 -3.84 -13.72
N VAL A 79 -1.88 -3.30 -14.33
CA VAL A 79 -0.81 -4.10 -14.94
C VAL A 79 -0.07 -4.91 -13.88
N TRP A 80 0.34 -4.26 -12.78
CA TRP A 80 1.09 -4.93 -11.72
C TRP A 80 0.21 -5.82 -10.86
N ILE A 81 -1.04 -5.43 -10.65
CA ILE A 81 -2.07 -6.25 -10.00
C ILE A 81 -2.27 -7.53 -10.80
N GLY A 82 -2.44 -7.43 -12.12
CA GLY A 82 -2.58 -8.58 -13.00
C GLY A 82 -1.38 -9.52 -12.96
N VAL A 83 -0.15 -8.98 -12.94
CA VAL A 83 1.07 -9.78 -12.78
C VAL A 83 1.07 -10.51 -11.43
N ASN A 84 0.72 -9.84 -10.33
CA ASN A 84 0.65 -10.48 -9.02
C ASN A 84 -0.41 -11.59 -8.97
N ASN A 85 -1.59 -11.38 -9.57
CA ASN A 85 -2.60 -12.42 -9.69
C ASN A 85 -2.08 -13.66 -10.46
N LEU A 86 -1.36 -13.45 -11.56
CA LEU A 86 -0.71 -14.55 -12.30
C LEU A 86 0.33 -15.29 -11.44
N LEU A 87 1.17 -14.56 -10.71
CA LEU A 87 2.17 -15.13 -9.81
C LEU A 87 1.55 -15.90 -8.63
N GLN A 88 0.34 -15.53 -8.22
CA GLN A 88 -0.44 -16.23 -7.18
C GLN A 88 -1.20 -17.45 -7.71
N GLY A 89 -1.11 -17.74 -9.02
CA GLY A 89 -1.83 -18.85 -9.65
C GLY A 89 -3.32 -18.56 -9.90
N LYS A 90 -3.69 -17.28 -10.08
CA LYS A 90 -5.04 -16.80 -10.39
C LYS A 90 -5.10 -16.28 -11.84
N PRO A 91 -4.99 -17.13 -12.88
CA PRO A 91 -4.86 -16.65 -14.26
C PRO A 91 -6.11 -15.93 -14.77
N ARG A 92 -7.30 -16.27 -14.26
CA ARG A 92 -8.55 -15.60 -14.63
C ARG A 92 -8.54 -14.15 -14.14
N ASP A 93 -8.18 -13.92 -12.89
CA ASP A 93 -8.17 -12.60 -12.28
C ASP A 93 -7.03 -11.76 -12.88
N GLY A 94 -5.85 -12.37 -13.11
CA GLY A 94 -4.75 -11.69 -13.78
C GLY A 94 -5.07 -11.26 -15.21
N LEU A 95 -5.74 -12.10 -16.00
CA LEU A 95 -6.20 -11.74 -17.35
C LEU A 95 -7.30 -10.67 -17.29
N ASN A 96 -8.18 -10.73 -16.29
CA ASN A 96 -9.19 -9.71 -16.07
C ASN A 96 -8.55 -8.32 -15.83
N ASP A 97 -7.55 -8.22 -14.94
CA ASP A 97 -6.87 -6.95 -14.66
C ASP A 97 -6.09 -6.41 -15.87
N LEU A 98 -5.40 -7.28 -16.62
CA LEU A 98 -4.74 -6.88 -17.86
C LEU A 98 -5.76 -6.43 -18.93
N SER A 99 -6.94 -7.03 -18.98
CA SER A 99 -8.03 -6.62 -19.86
C SER A 99 -8.60 -5.27 -19.43
N ARG A 100 -8.73 -5.01 -18.13
CA ARG A 100 -9.12 -3.70 -17.58
C ARG A 100 -8.15 -2.63 -18.06
N PHE A 101 -6.85 -2.86 -17.88
CA PHE A 101 -5.82 -1.93 -18.36
C PHE A 101 -5.98 -1.64 -19.86
N ALA A 102 -6.16 -2.67 -20.70
CA ALA A 102 -6.30 -2.50 -22.12
C ALA A 102 -7.57 -1.70 -22.51
N VAL A 103 -8.72 -2.03 -21.93
CA VAL A 103 -10.00 -1.34 -22.16
C VAL A 103 -9.94 0.12 -21.68
N ASN A 104 -9.51 0.35 -20.47
CA ASN A 104 -9.47 1.69 -19.90
C ASN A 104 -8.41 2.57 -20.58
N SER A 105 -7.28 2.00 -21.03
CA SER A 105 -6.26 2.75 -21.76
C SER A 105 -6.71 3.13 -23.18
N THR A 106 -7.55 2.32 -23.82
CA THR A 106 -8.04 2.58 -25.19
C THR A 106 -9.37 3.33 -25.20
N ILE A 107 -10.44 2.71 -24.71
CA ILE A 107 -11.80 3.25 -24.71
C ILE A 107 -11.97 4.29 -23.59
N GLY A 108 -11.34 4.05 -22.43
CA GLY A 108 -11.39 4.93 -21.24
C GLY A 108 -10.46 6.14 -21.30
N ILE A 109 -9.90 6.46 -22.47
CA ILE A 109 -9.01 7.63 -22.70
C ILE A 109 -7.82 7.59 -21.72
N ILE A 110 -6.89 6.67 -21.95
CA ILE A 110 -5.66 6.48 -21.14
C ILE A 110 -5.98 6.20 -19.64
N GLY A 111 -7.15 5.62 -19.36
CA GLY A 111 -7.56 5.26 -17.99
C GLY A 111 -8.27 6.35 -17.20
N PHE A 112 -8.59 7.51 -17.79
CA PHE A 112 -9.38 8.54 -17.11
C PHE A 112 -10.82 8.07 -16.83
N PHE A 113 -11.38 7.19 -17.66
CA PHE A 113 -12.71 6.63 -17.48
C PHE A 113 -12.60 5.12 -17.24
N ASP A 114 -13.26 4.64 -16.19
CA ASP A 114 -13.28 3.19 -15.87
C ASP A 114 -14.41 2.48 -16.62
N VAL A 115 -14.24 2.34 -17.92
CA VAL A 115 -15.16 1.63 -18.81
C VAL A 115 -15.14 0.12 -18.53
N ALA A 116 -14.01 -0.41 -18.07
CA ALA A 116 -13.86 -1.83 -17.74
C ALA A 116 -14.84 -2.28 -16.66
N THR A 117 -15.05 -1.49 -15.62
CA THR A 117 -16.06 -1.78 -14.57
C THR A 117 -17.48 -1.79 -15.15
N GLU A 118 -17.83 -0.89 -16.06
CA GLU A 118 -19.13 -0.87 -16.73
C GLU A 118 -19.35 -2.10 -17.63
N LEU A 119 -18.27 -2.68 -18.14
CA LEU A 119 -18.29 -3.93 -18.91
C LEU A 119 -18.30 -5.19 -18.03
N GLY A 120 -18.30 -5.04 -16.69
CA GLY A 120 -18.35 -6.15 -15.73
C GLY A 120 -17.01 -6.79 -15.44
N LEU A 121 -15.88 -6.13 -15.76
CA LEU A 121 -14.55 -6.56 -15.35
C LEU A 121 -14.29 -6.12 -13.91
N GLU A 122 -14.05 -7.08 -13.03
CA GLU A 122 -13.87 -6.83 -11.60
C GLU A 122 -12.50 -6.18 -11.32
N LYS A 123 -12.45 -5.22 -10.39
CA LYS A 123 -11.20 -4.58 -9.94
C LYS A 123 -10.64 -5.35 -8.77
N HIS A 124 -9.39 -5.81 -8.88
CA HIS A 124 -8.66 -6.44 -7.79
C HIS A 124 -7.66 -5.48 -7.14
N ASP A 125 -7.11 -5.89 -5.99
CA ASP A 125 -6.12 -5.13 -5.21
C ASP A 125 -5.05 -6.10 -4.72
N GLU A 126 -4.01 -6.29 -5.54
CA GLU A 126 -2.94 -7.26 -5.30
C GLU A 126 -1.59 -6.58 -5.31
N ASP A 127 -0.70 -7.04 -4.44
CA ASP A 127 0.68 -6.59 -4.34
C ASP A 127 1.65 -7.78 -4.14
N PHE A 128 2.94 -7.51 -4.21
CA PHE A 128 3.94 -8.57 -4.09
C PHE A 128 4.05 -9.14 -2.67
N GLY A 129 3.69 -8.38 -1.64
CA GLY A 129 3.60 -8.88 -0.27
C GLY A 129 2.50 -9.94 -0.11
N GLN A 130 1.35 -9.77 -0.80
CA GLN A 130 0.30 -10.78 -0.88
C GLN A 130 0.79 -12.01 -1.65
N THR A 131 1.49 -11.79 -2.76
CA THR A 131 2.11 -12.87 -3.55
C THR A 131 3.07 -13.71 -2.69
N LEU A 132 3.95 -13.07 -1.92
CA LEU A 132 4.83 -13.76 -0.97
C LEU A 132 4.02 -14.54 0.09
N GLY A 133 2.95 -13.95 0.63
CA GLY A 133 2.05 -14.61 1.57
C GLY A 133 1.37 -15.83 0.95
N ARG A 134 0.92 -15.75 -0.29
CA ARG A 134 0.34 -16.86 -1.05
C ARG A 134 1.33 -17.99 -1.29
N TRP A 135 2.60 -17.66 -1.45
CA TRP A 135 3.70 -18.65 -1.56
C TRP A 135 4.13 -19.23 -0.22
N GLY A 136 3.48 -18.85 0.89
CA GLY A 136 3.74 -19.39 2.22
C GLY A 136 4.81 -18.65 3.02
N VAL A 137 5.28 -17.49 2.56
CA VAL A 137 6.21 -16.66 3.35
C VAL A 137 5.45 -16.09 4.54
N PRO A 138 5.90 -16.32 5.80
CA PRO A 138 5.23 -15.78 6.98
C PRO A 138 5.29 -14.26 7.01
N SER A 139 4.31 -13.62 7.64
CA SER A 139 4.23 -12.17 7.78
C SER A 139 5.49 -11.58 8.45
N GLY A 140 6.04 -12.31 9.44
CA GLY A 140 7.05 -11.79 10.34
C GLY A 140 6.49 -10.69 11.26
N PRO A 141 7.33 -10.04 12.06
CA PRO A 141 6.96 -8.97 12.96
C PRO A 141 6.24 -7.81 12.27
N TYR A 142 5.29 -7.23 13.00
CA TYR A 142 4.64 -5.99 12.60
C TYR A 142 5.63 -4.83 12.57
N LEU A 143 5.51 -3.96 11.59
CA LEU A 143 6.39 -2.84 11.34
C LEU A 143 5.58 -1.62 10.88
N VAL A 144 5.90 -0.44 11.40
CA VAL A 144 5.37 0.82 10.85
C VAL A 144 6.45 1.47 10.00
N LEU A 145 6.16 1.66 8.73
CA LEU A 145 7.07 2.31 7.78
C LEU A 145 6.88 3.82 7.80
N PRO A 146 7.97 4.62 7.80
CA PRO A 146 7.87 6.06 7.62
C PRO A 146 7.14 6.41 6.32
N LEU A 147 6.19 7.33 6.36
CA LEU A 147 5.38 7.82 5.25
C LEU A 147 4.38 6.81 4.64
N VAL A 148 4.55 5.52 4.89
CA VAL A 148 3.72 4.45 4.32
C VAL A 148 2.68 3.97 5.32
N GLY A 149 3.06 3.84 6.60
CA GLY A 149 2.19 3.39 7.68
C GLY A 149 2.34 1.91 8.03
N PRO A 150 1.27 1.24 8.49
CA PRO A 150 1.25 -0.16 8.90
C PRO A 150 1.78 -1.13 7.86
N SER A 151 2.64 -2.06 8.27
CA SER A 151 3.27 -3.07 7.43
C SER A 151 3.69 -4.29 8.27
N SER A 152 4.33 -5.25 7.62
CA SER A 152 5.05 -6.36 8.24
C SER A 152 6.43 -6.49 7.59
N VAL A 153 7.31 -7.30 8.14
CA VAL A 153 8.64 -7.54 7.53
C VAL A 153 8.50 -8.09 6.11
N ARG A 154 7.61 -9.07 5.89
CA ARG A 154 7.31 -9.60 4.55
C ARG A 154 6.81 -8.50 3.62
N ASP A 155 5.81 -7.75 4.07
CA ASP A 155 5.12 -6.77 3.22
C ASP A 155 6.00 -5.55 2.95
N ALA A 156 6.91 -5.18 3.87
CA ALA A 156 7.95 -4.19 3.62
C ALA A 156 8.93 -4.65 2.52
N GLY A 157 9.29 -5.94 2.52
CA GLY A 157 10.06 -6.54 1.43
C GLY A 157 9.29 -6.53 0.11
N GLY A 158 8.01 -6.90 0.14
CA GLY A 158 7.10 -6.82 -1.01
C GLY A 158 6.99 -5.41 -1.56
N PHE A 159 6.80 -4.42 -0.68
CA PHE A 159 6.74 -3.01 -1.07
C PHE A 159 7.97 -2.52 -1.84
N VAL A 160 9.17 -3.00 -1.48
CA VAL A 160 10.38 -2.67 -2.26
C VAL A 160 10.28 -3.21 -3.68
N VAL A 161 9.81 -4.45 -3.85
CA VAL A 161 9.62 -5.04 -5.18
C VAL A 161 8.53 -4.30 -5.97
N ASP A 162 7.41 -3.96 -5.34
CA ASP A 162 6.33 -3.17 -5.96
C ASP A 162 6.85 -1.80 -6.44
N LYS A 163 7.74 -1.16 -5.68
CA LYS A 163 8.38 0.09 -6.11
C LYS A 163 9.36 -0.09 -7.26
N LEU A 164 10.12 -1.17 -7.26
CA LEU A 164 11.04 -1.48 -8.37
C LEU A 164 10.30 -1.88 -9.64
N ALA A 165 9.14 -2.55 -9.50
CA ALA A 165 8.28 -2.92 -10.63
C ALA A 165 7.39 -1.78 -11.14
N ASN A 166 7.42 -0.61 -10.48
CA ASN A 166 6.60 0.53 -10.84
C ASN A 166 7.00 1.09 -12.21
N TYR A 167 6.40 0.55 -13.26
CA TYR A 167 6.75 0.80 -14.63
C TYR A 167 6.62 2.27 -15.11
N PRO A 168 5.80 3.18 -14.53
CA PRO A 168 5.81 4.58 -14.92
C PRO A 168 7.19 5.22 -14.85
N ASP A 169 8.06 4.74 -13.95
CA ASP A 169 9.43 5.26 -13.81
C ASP A 169 10.29 4.98 -15.05
N TYR A 170 9.96 3.95 -15.81
CA TYR A 170 10.69 3.57 -17.02
C TYR A 170 10.24 4.34 -18.27
N PHE A 171 9.01 4.89 -18.27
CA PHE A 171 8.43 5.58 -19.42
C PHE A 171 8.40 7.10 -19.27
N ILE A 172 8.50 7.64 -18.05
CA ILE A 172 8.50 9.07 -17.80
C ILE A 172 9.94 9.54 -17.57
N GLU A 173 10.61 9.97 -18.62
CA GLU A 173 11.99 10.49 -18.55
C GLU A 173 12.10 11.78 -17.74
N SER A 174 11.08 12.64 -17.81
CA SER A 174 11.06 13.92 -17.11
C SER A 174 10.88 13.72 -15.59
N VAL A 175 11.97 13.90 -14.82
CA VAL A 175 11.94 13.82 -13.36
C VAL A 175 10.90 14.75 -12.72
N PRO A 176 10.73 16.02 -13.13
CA PRO A 176 9.68 16.88 -12.58
C PRO A 176 8.27 16.33 -12.84
N MET A 177 8.00 15.83 -14.04
CA MET A 177 6.68 15.26 -14.38
C MET A 177 6.39 14.00 -13.58
N ARG A 178 7.37 13.11 -13.44
CA ARG A 178 7.26 11.91 -12.62
C ARG A 178 6.97 12.24 -11.15
N ASN A 179 7.72 13.19 -10.59
CA ASN A 179 7.52 13.63 -9.21
C ASN A 179 6.13 14.28 -9.01
N ALA A 180 5.69 15.11 -9.97
CA ALA A 180 4.33 15.65 -9.95
C ALA A 180 3.27 14.56 -9.96
N GLY A 181 3.45 13.49 -10.75
CA GLY A 181 2.59 12.32 -10.76
C GLY A 181 2.51 11.64 -9.38
N TYR A 182 3.65 11.40 -8.73
CA TYR A 182 3.68 10.81 -7.38
C TYR A 182 2.99 11.68 -6.33
N VAL A 183 3.24 12.98 -6.35
CA VAL A 183 2.58 13.93 -5.44
C VAL A 183 1.07 13.92 -5.68
N THR A 184 0.64 13.98 -6.94
CA THR A 184 -0.79 13.95 -7.29
C THR A 184 -1.46 12.66 -6.81
N LYS A 185 -0.84 11.49 -7.07
CA LYS A 185 -1.33 10.19 -6.59
C LYS A 185 -1.44 10.14 -5.08
N PHE A 186 -0.42 10.64 -4.37
CA PHE A 186 -0.40 10.68 -2.91
C PHE A 186 -1.54 11.55 -2.37
N VAL A 187 -1.70 12.78 -2.89
CA VAL A 187 -2.75 13.72 -2.47
C VAL A 187 -4.14 13.15 -2.78
N ASP A 188 -4.35 12.57 -3.96
CA ASP A 188 -5.61 11.92 -4.32
C ASP A 188 -5.95 10.77 -3.39
N THR A 189 -4.98 9.88 -3.12
CA THR A 189 -5.15 8.76 -2.21
C THR A 189 -5.48 9.24 -0.79
N ARG A 190 -4.75 10.23 -0.26
CA ARG A 190 -5.02 10.79 1.06
C ARG A 190 -6.40 11.46 1.13
N THR A 191 -6.81 12.13 0.06
CA THR A 191 -8.12 12.77 -0.03
C THR A 191 -9.28 11.77 0.09
N ARG A 192 -9.13 10.58 -0.47
CA ARG A 192 -10.14 9.50 -0.33
C ARG A 192 -10.25 8.98 1.10
N LEU A 193 -9.19 9.04 1.88
CA LEU A 193 -9.14 8.56 3.26
C LEU A 193 -9.68 9.58 4.28
N LEU A 194 -9.88 10.86 3.91
CA LEU A 194 -10.38 11.90 4.84
C LEU A 194 -11.72 11.56 5.49
N GLY A 195 -12.59 10.79 4.80
CA GLY A 195 -13.89 10.40 5.36
C GLY A 195 -13.83 9.23 6.35
N ALA A 196 -12.83 8.36 6.22
CA ALA A 196 -12.67 7.19 7.08
C ALA A 196 -11.95 7.53 8.40
N GLU A 197 -11.20 8.61 8.43
CA GLU A 197 -10.40 9.04 9.57
C GLU A 197 -11.27 9.43 10.78
N SER A 198 -12.34 10.18 10.57
CA SER A 198 -13.24 10.58 11.65
C SER A 198 -13.89 9.39 12.35
N VAL A 199 -14.23 8.35 11.60
CA VAL A 199 -14.78 7.10 12.16
C VAL A 199 -13.74 6.37 13.01
N LEU A 200 -12.49 6.43 12.60
CA LEU A 200 -11.37 5.81 13.31
C LEU A 200 -11.07 6.53 14.64
N GLU A 201 -11.04 7.85 14.63
CA GLU A 201 -10.78 8.69 15.81
C GLU A 201 -11.86 8.50 16.88
N ASP A 202 -13.12 8.37 16.47
CA ASP A 202 -14.26 8.16 17.38
C ASP A 202 -14.31 6.73 17.97
N ALA A 203 -13.77 5.73 17.26
CA ALA A 203 -13.91 4.32 17.62
C ALA A 203 -12.75 3.76 18.45
N ALA A 204 -11.57 4.38 18.45
CA ALA A 204 -10.35 3.78 19.00
C ALA A 204 -9.87 4.45 20.28
N LEU A 205 -9.89 3.71 21.42
CA LEU A 205 -9.21 4.12 22.67
C LEU A 205 -7.68 4.20 22.52
N ASP A 206 -7.09 3.34 21.69
CA ASP A 206 -5.66 3.33 21.30
C ASP A 206 -5.57 3.14 19.78
N LYS A 207 -5.35 4.23 19.05
CA LYS A 207 -5.22 4.26 17.59
C LYS A 207 -4.16 3.29 17.08
N TYR A 208 -3.02 3.17 17.78
CA TYR A 208 -1.94 2.28 17.39
C TYR A 208 -2.37 0.81 17.41
N ASN A 209 -2.92 0.35 18.53
CA ASN A 209 -3.37 -1.03 18.69
C ASN A 209 -4.49 -1.37 17.70
N TYR A 210 -5.41 -0.44 17.46
CA TYR A 210 -6.46 -0.60 16.48
C TYR A 210 -5.89 -0.76 15.06
N LEU A 211 -5.01 0.14 14.63
CA LEU A 211 -4.40 0.10 13.29
C LEU A 211 -3.58 -1.17 13.08
N ARG A 212 -2.82 -1.61 14.10
CA ARG A 212 -2.08 -2.88 14.06
C ARG A 212 -3.03 -4.06 13.84
N GLY A 213 -4.06 -4.19 14.68
CA GLY A 213 -5.03 -5.28 14.59
C GLY A 213 -5.77 -5.29 13.25
N PHE A 214 -6.25 -4.12 12.82
CA PHE A 214 -6.91 -3.94 11.53
C PHE A 214 -6.00 -4.34 10.36
N TYR A 215 -4.75 -3.88 10.36
CA TYR A 215 -3.78 -4.21 9.32
C TYR A 215 -3.54 -5.72 9.23
N LEU A 216 -3.23 -6.36 10.34
CA LEU A 216 -2.92 -7.79 10.37
C LEU A 216 -4.13 -8.63 9.91
N GLN A 217 -5.33 -8.29 10.37
CA GLN A 217 -6.55 -8.97 9.98
C GLN A 217 -6.89 -8.77 8.50
N ARG A 218 -6.84 -7.50 8.03
CA ARG A 218 -7.07 -7.18 6.62
C ARG A 218 -6.06 -7.91 5.73
N ARG A 219 -4.78 -7.92 6.12
CA ARG A 219 -3.72 -8.55 5.35
C ARG A 219 -3.90 -10.06 5.24
N LYS A 220 -4.27 -10.72 6.36
CA LYS A 220 -4.64 -12.14 6.36
C LYS A 220 -5.82 -12.38 5.40
N SER A 221 -6.84 -11.56 5.45
CA SER A 221 -8.00 -11.65 4.55
C SER A 221 -7.63 -11.51 3.08
N GLN A 222 -6.78 -10.53 2.73
CA GLN A 222 -6.33 -10.28 1.34
C GLN A 222 -5.57 -11.49 0.76
N ILE A 223 -4.62 -12.07 1.49
CA ILE A 223 -3.84 -13.23 1.04
C ILE A 223 -4.73 -14.43 0.68
N TYR A 224 -5.86 -14.57 1.35
CA TYR A 224 -6.81 -15.67 1.16
C TYR A 224 -8.10 -15.25 0.43
N ASP A 225 -8.10 -14.14 -0.28
CA ASP A 225 -9.25 -13.65 -1.07
C ASP A 225 -10.55 -13.59 -0.24
N GLY A 226 -10.47 -13.08 0.99
CA GLY A 226 -11.59 -12.97 1.92
C GLY A 226 -11.98 -14.29 2.63
N ARG A 227 -11.23 -15.38 2.43
CA ARG A 227 -11.52 -16.71 3.00
C ARG A 227 -10.32 -17.25 3.79
N PRO A 228 -9.85 -16.56 4.85
CA PRO A 228 -8.71 -17.03 5.62
C PRO A 228 -9.05 -18.36 6.31
N PRO A 229 -8.05 -19.27 6.49
CA PRO A 229 -8.22 -20.50 7.27
C PRO A 229 -8.73 -20.16 8.66
N ARG A 230 -9.57 -21.04 9.22
CA ARG A 230 -10.00 -20.93 10.61
C ARG A 230 -8.84 -21.33 11.52
N GLU A 231 -8.72 -20.65 12.65
CA GLU A 231 -7.66 -20.96 13.64
C GLU A 231 -7.71 -22.39 14.17
N ASP A 232 -8.89 -23.03 14.11
CA ASP A 232 -9.08 -24.42 14.52
C ASP A 232 -8.49 -25.45 13.53
N ASP A 233 -8.18 -25.07 12.32
CA ASP A 233 -7.62 -25.96 11.29
C ASP A 233 -6.08 -26.14 11.43
N ASP A 234 -5.41 -25.28 12.19
CA ASP A 234 -3.96 -25.36 12.45
C ASP A 234 -3.58 -26.44 13.50
N TYR A 235 -4.55 -27.08 14.16
CA TYR A 235 -4.34 -28.10 15.20
C TYR A 235 -4.66 -29.53 14.72
N ARG A 236 -4.83 -29.75 13.42
CA ARG A 236 -5.01 -31.07 12.82
C ARG A 236 -3.81 -31.43 11.91
#